data_d81f7a0b1c4993bcf5e49228de17cf71
#
_entry.id   d81f7a0b1c4993bcf5e49228de17cf71
#
_cell.length_a   1.000
_cell.length_b   1.000
_cell.length_c   1.000
_cell.angle_alpha   90.00
_cell.angle_beta   90.00
_cell.angle_gamma   90.00
#
_symmetry.space_group_name_H-M   'P 1'
#
loop_
_entity.id
_entity.type
_entity.pdbx_description
1 polymer ?
#
loop_
_entity_poly.entity_id
_entity_poly.type
_entity_poly.pdbx_seq_one_letter_code
_entity_poly.pdbx_strand_id
1 'polypeptide(L)'
;MELRQGNAVDLSCYQDASFDIVLLFGPLYHLHREKDRQKCIAEAKRVCKPDGTLFFAFISHDMVFFTELQNNPNYFRTGDYDHATLRLHDFPFVFHTVDECRHILKDGGIRILREIASDGLSELMEDRINSLDAENYAQYLRYHLHTCEKPEMLGHSNHLLFVGKQL
;
A
#
# COMPACT_ATOMS: atom_id res chain seq x y z
N MET A 1 2.12 20.35 15.19
CA MET A 1 2.46 19.53 14.02
C MET A 1 3.37 20.36 13.13
N GLU A 2 4.50 19.84 12.72
CA GLU A 2 5.42 20.49 11.78
C GLU A 2 5.18 19.91 10.38
N LEU A 3 5.11 20.76 9.36
CA LEU A 3 4.98 20.38 7.96
C LEU A 3 6.23 20.83 7.23
N ARG A 4 6.86 19.92 6.48
CA ARG A 4 8.01 20.22 5.62
C ARG A 4 7.76 19.67 4.23
N GLN A 5 7.99 20.49 3.22
CA GLN A 5 8.12 20.00 1.86
C GLN A 5 9.49 19.36 1.69
N GLY A 6 9.55 18.15 1.14
CA GLY A 6 10.80 17.41 0.99
C GLY A 6 10.68 16.29 -0.03
N ASN A 7 11.73 15.46 -0.08
CA ASN A 7 11.77 14.29 -0.95
C ASN A 7 11.97 13.04 -0.08
N ALA A 8 11.10 12.04 -0.25
CA ALA A 8 11.16 10.81 0.54
C ALA A 8 12.45 9.98 0.33
N VAL A 9 13.19 10.24 -0.74
CA VAL A 9 14.50 9.60 -0.98
C VAL A 9 15.66 10.37 -0.35
N ASP A 10 15.39 11.47 0.34
CA ASP A 10 16.38 12.28 1.04
C ASP A 10 15.74 12.93 2.27
N LEU A 11 15.94 12.30 3.41
CA LEU A 11 15.48 12.77 4.73
C LEU A 11 16.64 13.31 5.56
N SER A 12 17.71 13.81 4.94
CA SER A 12 18.92 14.33 5.60
C SER A 12 18.65 15.49 6.57
N CYS A 13 17.48 16.13 6.45
CA CYS A 13 17.01 17.14 7.41
C CYS A 13 16.64 16.55 8.80
N TYR A 14 16.55 15.24 8.94
CA TYR A 14 16.30 14.54 10.20
C TYR A 14 17.52 13.69 10.59
N GLN A 15 17.78 13.67 11.89
CA GLN A 15 18.84 12.83 12.47
C GLN A 15 18.45 11.35 12.41
N ASP A 16 19.45 10.47 12.49
CA ASP A 16 19.23 9.04 12.62
C ASP A 16 18.45 8.75 13.92
N ALA A 17 17.62 7.72 13.87
CA ALA A 17 16.85 7.22 15.03
C ALA A 17 16.01 8.32 15.74
N SER A 18 15.38 9.21 14.95
CA SER A 18 14.59 10.34 15.47
C SER A 18 13.15 9.98 15.79
N PHE A 19 12.58 8.98 15.11
CA PHE A 19 11.15 8.70 15.17
C PHE A 19 10.84 7.30 15.67
N ASP A 20 9.85 7.18 16.54
CA ASP A 20 9.31 5.90 17.03
C ASP A 20 8.46 5.20 15.97
N ILE A 21 7.80 5.99 15.12
CA ILE A 21 6.91 5.52 14.04
C ILE A 21 7.23 6.30 12.77
N VAL A 22 7.36 5.60 11.64
CA VAL A 22 7.56 6.18 10.32
C VAL A 22 6.51 5.64 9.36
N LEU A 23 5.80 6.54 8.65
CA LEU A 23 4.74 6.21 7.71
C LEU A 23 5.18 6.54 6.27
N LEU A 24 5.22 5.53 5.40
CA LEU A 24 5.46 5.69 3.97
C LEU A 24 4.12 5.52 3.23
N PHE A 25 3.25 6.54 3.32
CA PHE A 25 1.92 6.55 2.70
C PHE A 25 1.95 7.40 1.43
N GLY A 26 2.47 6.85 0.34
CA GLY A 26 2.62 7.51 -0.95
C GLY A 26 3.89 7.15 -1.70
N PRO A 27 5.07 7.31 -1.12
CA PRO A 27 6.32 7.24 -1.87
C PRO A 27 6.50 5.97 -2.71
N LEU A 28 6.14 4.78 -2.16
CA LEU A 28 6.43 3.50 -2.81
C LEU A 28 5.61 3.26 -4.09
N TYR A 29 4.44 3.87 -4.21
CA TYR A 29 3.64 3.80 -5.43
C TYR A 29 3.74 5.04 -6.33
N HIS A 30 4.58 6.03 -5.95
CA HIS A 30 4.92 7.19 -6.80
C HIS A 30 6.36 7.12 -7.35
N LEU A 31 7.23 6.33 -6.74
CA LEU A 31 8.61 6.18 -7.16
C LEU A 31 8.74 5.07 -8.21
N HIS A 32 8.77 5.44 -9.50
CA HIS A 32 8.81 4.47 -10.61
C HIS A 32 10.10 3.65 -10.66
N ARG A 33 11.24 4.20 -10.19
CA ARG A 33 12.51 3.48 -10.23
C ARG A 33 12.70 2.67 -8.96
N GLU A 34 13.01 1.40 -9.11
CA GLU A 34 13.28 0.50 -7.99
C GLU A 34 14.35 1.05 -7.03
N LYS A 35 15.46 1.57 -7.58
CA LYS A 35 16.52 2.18 -6.76
C LYS A 35 16.03 3.33 -5.89
N ASP A 36 15.05 4.10 -6.35
CA ASP A 36 14.49 5.22 -5.58
C ASP A 36 13.57 4.70 -4.47
N ARG A 37 12.80 3.63 -4.73
CA ARG A 37 12.03 2.93 -3.68
C ARG A 37 12.93 2.36 -2.60
N GLN A 38 14.02 1.67 -2.98
CA GLN A 38 14.99 1.13 -2.01
C GLN A 38 15.67 2.24 -1.21
N LYS A 39 16.02 3.36 -1.86
CA LYS A 39 16.59 4.52 -1.17
C LYS A 39 15.58 5.13 -0.18
N CYS A 40 14.31 5.24 -0.58
CA CYS A 40 13.25 5.73 0.31
C CYS A 40 13.09 4.82 1.55
N ILE A 41 13.10 3.50 1.38
CA ILE A 41 13.05 2.55 2.50
C ILE A 41 14.29 2.70 3.39
N ALA A 42 15.48 2.86 2.82
CA ALA A 42 16.71 3.07 3.57
C ALA A 42 16.67 4.35 4.42
N GLU A 43 16.18 5.47 3.87
CA GLU A 43 16.00 6.72 4.60
C GLU A 43 14.96 6.59 5.72
N ALA A 44 13.83 5.92 5.44
CA ALA A 44 12.82 5.66 6.46
C ALA A 44 13.38 4.81 7.62
N LYS A 45 14.19 3.80 7.31
CA LYS A 45 14.90 2.99 8.32
C LYS A 45 15.89 3.85 9.13
N ARG A 46 16.69 4.66 8.44
CA ARG A 46 17.70 5.51 9.10
C ARG A 46 17.08 6.45 10.15
N VAL A 47 15.97 7.10 9.78
CA VAL A 47 15.29 8.04 10.70
C VAL A 47 14.43 7.35 11.75
N CYS A 48 14.04 6.09 11.53
CA CYS A 48 13.30 5.29 12.50
C CYS A 48 14.25 4.77 13.59
N LYS A 49 13.82 4.81 14.86
CA LYS A 49 14.56 4.20 15.97
C LYS A 49 14.71 2.69 15.76
N PRO A 50 15.75 2.05 16.32
CA PRO A 50 15.96 0.59 16.19
C PRO A 50 14.73 -0.24 16.59
N ASP A 51 14.03 0.15 17.67
CA ASP A 51 12.80 -0.51 18.15
C ASP A 51 11.51 0.09 17.57
N GLY A 52 11.64 1.08 16.69
CA GLY A 52 10.51 1.76 16.06
C GLY A 52 9.72 0.89 15.10
N THR A 53 8.60 1.42 14.62
CA THR A 53 7.70 0.72 13.71
C THR A 53 7.56 1.50 12.41
N LEU A 54 7.67 0.78 11.28
CA LEU A 54 7.51 1.34 9.95
C LEU A 54 6.21 0.83 9.33
N PHE A 55 5.51 1.72 8.63
CA PHE A 55 4.28 1.44 7.91
C PHE A 55 4.49 1.77 6.43
N PHE A 56 4.13 0.83 5.56
CA PHE A 56 4.35 0.93 4.12
C PHE A 56 3.03 0.73 3.39
N ALA A 57 2.60 1.72 2.61
CA ALA A 57 1.44 1.59 1.74
C ALA A 57 1.86 1.29 0.31
N PHE A 58 1.12 0.38 -0.34
CA PHE A 58 1.24 0.04 -1.74
C PHE A 58 -0.14 0.09 -2.41
N ILE A 59 -0.15 0.24 -3.74
CA ILE A 59 -1.35 0.02 -4.55
C ILE A 59 -1.24 -1.37 -5.17
N SER A 60 -2.29 -2.17 -4.98
CA SER A 60 -2.37 -3.53 -5.49
C SER A 60 -2.47 -3.54 -7.01
N HIS A 61 -1.75 -4.45 -7.64
CA HIS A 61 -1.85 -4.71 -9.06
C HIS A 61 -3.16 -5.43 -9.41
N ASP A 62 -3.51 -6.46 -8.67
CA ASP A 62 -4.57 -7.39 -9.09
C ASP A 62 -5.97 -6.80 -8.92
N MET A 63 -6.18 -6.04 -7.86
CA MET A 63 -7.49 -5.45 -7.56
C MET A 63 -7.87 -4.32 -8.51
N VAL A 64 -6.89 -3.61 -9.09
CA VAL A 64 -7.14 -2.53 -10.06
C VAL A 64 -7.95 -3.00 -11.26
N PHE A 65 -7.76 -4.24 -11.74
CA PHE A 65 -8.57 -4.77 -12.82
C PHE A 65 -10.07 -4.80 -12.53
N PHE A 66 -10.44 -5.07 -11.29
CA PHE A 66 -11.85 -5.11 -10.87
C PHE A 66 -12.42 -3.72 -10.67
N THR A 67 -11.67 -2.79 -10.09
CA THR A 67 -12.13 -1.41 -9.89
C THR A 67 -12.25 -0.68 -11.22
N GLU A 68 -11.31 -0.87 -12.12
CA GLU A 68 -11.39 -0.30 -13.48
C GLU A 68 -12.53 -0.91 -14.29
N LEU A 69 -12.76 -2.21 -14.19
CA LEU A 69 -13.89 -2.87 -14.85
C LEU A 69 -15.24 -2.35 -14.32
N GLN A 70 -15.35 -2.02 -13.04
CA GLN A 70 -16.57 -1.43 -12.48
C GLN A 70 -16.90 -0.08 -13.15
N ASN A 71 -15.87 0.70 -13.44
CA ASN A 71 -16.01 2.03 -14.01
C ASN A 71 -16.13 1.99 -15.57
N ASN A 72 -15.47 1.02 -16.20
CA ASN A 72 -15.41 0.87 -17.65
C ASN A 72 -15.64 -0.57 -18.07
N PRO A 73 -16.84 -0.94 -18.59
CA PRO A 73 -17.13 -2.32 -19.02
C PRO A 73 -16.27 -2.79 -20.21
N ASN A 74 -15.55 -1.89 -20.87
CA ASN A 74 -14.60 -2.19 -21.92
C ASN A 74 -13.13 -2.21 -21.47
N TYR A 75 -12.87 -2.16 -20.17
CA TYR A 75 -11.51 -2.03 -19.62
C TYR A 75 -10.54 -3.07 -20.20
N PHE A 76 -10.96 -4.32 -20.34
CA PHE A 76 -10.12 -5.39 -20.90
C PHE A 76 -9.76 -5.23 -22.40
N ARG A 77 -10.25 -4.16 -23.06
CA ARG A 77 -9.87 -3.78 -24.42
C ARG A 77 -8.99 -2.53 -24.47
N THR A 78 -8.66 -1.94 -23.31
CA THR A 78 -7.81 -0.75 -23.25
C THR A 78 -6.33 -1.13 -23.43
N GLY A 79 -5.49 -0.11 -23.56
CA GLY A 79 -4.04 -0.25 -23.58
C GLY A 79 -3.37 -0.01 -22.21
N ASP A 80 -4.13 -0.08 -21.11
CA ASP A 80 -3.64 0.24 -19.78
C ASP A 80 -2.80 -0.89 -19.17
N TYR A 81 -2.76 -2.03 -19.81
CA TYR A 81 -1.99 -3.18 -19.41
C TYR A 81 -1.47 -3.99 -20.61
N ASP A 82 -0.44 -4.77 -20.40
CA ASP A 82 0.07 -5.73 -21.41
C ASP A 82 -0.85 -6.93 -21.50
N HIS A 83 -1.46 -7.14 -22.68
CA HIS A 83 -2.44 -8.19 -22.91
C HIS A 83 -1.88 -9.62 -22.88
N ALA A 84 -0.55 -9.79 -23.03
CA ALA A 84 0.08 -11.11 -23.00
C ALA A 84 0.46 -11.53 -21.58
N THR A 85 0.92 -10.56 -20.76
CA THR A 85 1.39 -10.82 -19.41
C THR A 85 0.38 -10.43 -18.34
N LEU A 86 -0.68 -9.71 -18.70
CA LEU A 86 -1.68 -9.12 -17.81
C LEU A 86 -1.05 -8.14 -16.78
N ARG A 87 0.09 -7.54 -17.13
CA ARG A 87 0.77 -6.55 -16.28
C ARG A 87 0.25 -5.15 -16.57
N LEU A 88 -0.22 -4.44 -15.55
CA LEU A 88 -0.59 -3.02 -15.62
C LEU A 88 0.63 -2.17 -16.00
N HIS A 89 0.41 -1.15 -16.80
CA HIS A 89 1.42 -0.13 -17.03
C HIS A 89 1.52 0.80 -15.84
N ASP A 90 2.74 1.04 -15.37
CA ASP A 90 3.02 1.88 -14.20
C ASP A 90 2.82 3.38 -14.52
N PHE A 91 1.58 3.84 -14.56
CA PHE A 91 1.25 5.26 -14.73
C PHE A 91 -0.22 5.54 -14.31
N PRO A 92 -0.50 6.58 -13.50
CA PRO A 92 0.47 7.48 -12.82
C PRO A 92 1.15 6.83 -11.60
N PHE A 93 0.66 5.67 -11.18
CA PHE A 93 1.16 4.92 -10.01
C PHE A 93 1.99 3.71 -10.45
N VAL A 94 2.75 3.19 -9.51
CA VAL A 94 3.39 1.87 -9.61
C VAL A 94 2.53 0.86 -8.87
N PHE A 95 2.15 -0.18 -9.58
CA PHE A 95 1.28 -1.24 -9.06
C PHE A 95 2.12 -2.46 -8.68
N HIS A 96 1.81 -3.06 -7.54
CA HIS A 96 2.55 -4.21 -7.04
C HIS A 96 1.60 -5.35 -6.66
N THR A 97 1.96 -6.55 -7.03
CA THR A 97 1.33 -7.74 -6.45
C THR A 97 1.72 -7.87 -4.98
N VAL A 98 0.97 -8.63 -4.20
CA VAL A 98 1.27 -8.87 -2.78
C VAL A 98 2.69 -9.44 -2.60
N ASP A 99 3.11 -10.35 -3.48
CA ASP A 99 4.43 -10.96 -3.41
C ASP A 99 5.55 -9.97 -3.79
N GLU A 100 5.33 -9.07 -4.76
CA GLU A 100 6.27 -8.00 -5.06
C GLU A 100 6.43 -7.05 -3.86
N CYS A 101 5.35 -6.69 -3.16
CA CYS A 101 5.44 -5.90 -1.93
C CYS A 101 6.33 -6.57 -0.88
N ARG A 102 6.12 -7.88 -0.67
CA ARG A 102 6.94 -8.68 0.26
C ARG A 102 8.42 -8.69 -0.12
N HIS A 103 8.73 -8.87 -1.41
CA HIS A 103 10.11 -8.86 -1.91
C HIS A 103 10.77 -7.49 -1.72
N ILE A 104 10.10 -6.40 -2.11
CA ILE A 104 10.59 -5.03 -1.95
C ILE A 104 10.96 -4.75 -0.49
N LEU A 105 10.11 -5.12 0.45
CA LEU A 105 10.35 -4.89 1.87
C LEU A 105 11.47 -5.79 2.41
N LYS A 106 11.49 -7.06 2.02
CA LYS A 106 12.57 -8.00 2.41
C LYS A 106 13.93 -7.52 1.92
N ASP A 107 14.02 -7.10 0.65
CA ASP A 107 15.26 -6.59 0.04
C ASP A 107 15.68 -5.27 0.68
N GLY A 108 14.70 -4.46 1.13
CA GLY A 108 14.93 -3.27 1.94
C GLY A 108 15.35 -3.57 3.39
N GLY A 109 15.48 -4.84 3.80
CA GLY A 109 15.87 -5.24 5.15
C GLY A 109 14.77 -4.94 6.19
N ILE A 110 13.52 -5.19 5.83
CA ILE A 110 12.35 -5.06 6.70
C ILE A 110 11.84 -6.45 7.09
N ARG A 111 11.66 -6.67 8.37
CA ARG A 111 10.91 -7.80 8.91
C ARG A 111 9.43 -7.42 8.97
N ILE A 112 8.62 -8.01 8.10
CA ILE A 112 7.17 -7.80 8.08
C ILE A 112 6.55 -8.43 9.32
N LEU A 113 5.71 -7.66 10.02
CA LEU A 113 4.96 -8.09 11.20
C LEU A 113 3.49 -8.30 10.91
N ARG A 114 2.90 -7.47 10.03
CA ARG A 114 1.50 -7.54 9.61
C ARG A 114 1.38 -7.15 8.15
N GLU A 115 0.42 -7.77 7.49
CA GLU A 115 -0.02 -7.48 6.12
C GLU A 115 -1.52 -7.23 6.17
N ILE A 116 -1.99 -6.11 5.66
CA ILE A 116 -3.35 -5.63 5.86
C ILE A 116 -3.97 -5.22 4.52
N ALA A 117 -5.12 -5.78 4.22
CA ALA A 117 -6.03 -5.33 3.17
C ALA A 117 -6.79 -4.10 3.69
N SER A 118 -6.30 -2.89 3.38
CA SER A 118 -6.77 -1.66 4.05
C SER A 118 -8.22 -1.33 3.73
N ASP A 119 -8.64 -1.55 2.50
CA ASP A 119 -10.00 -1.29 2.02
C ASP A 119 -10.78 -2.57 1.67
N GLY A 120 -10.08 -3.67 1.39
CA GLY A 120 -10.69 -4.91 0.95
C GLY A 120 -11.60 -4.68 -0.27
N LEU A 121 -12.81 -5.21 -0.24
CA LEU A 121 -13.81 -5.01 -1.29
C LEU A 121 -14.64 -3.72 -1.13
N SER A 122 -14.27 -2.85 -0.18
CA SER A 122 -15.09 -1.68 0.18
C SER A 122 -15.29 -0.74 -1.00
N GLU A 123 -14.29 -0.56 -1.83
CA GLU A 123 -14.36 0.32 -3.01
C GLU A 123 -15.41 -0.17 -4.01
N LEU A 124 -15.47 -1.48 -4.27
CA LEU A 124 -16.49 -2.08 -5.14
C LEU A 124 -17.91 -2.04 -4.53
N MET A 125 -18.00 -1.90 -3.20
CA MET A 125 -19.24 -1.91 -2.45
C MET A 125 -19.61 -0.53 -1.88
N GLU A 126 -18.95 0.54 -2.35
CA GLU A 126 -19.04 1.87 -1.78
C GLU A 126 -20.48 2.35 -1.58
N ASP A 127 -21.30 2.31 -2.61
CA ASP A 127 -22.72 2.75 -2.53
C ASP A 127 -23.51 1.96 -1.48
N ARG A 128 -23.26 0.65 -1.37
CA ARG A 128 -23.95 -0.20 -0.40
C ARG A 128 -23.49 0.09 1.01
N ILE A 129 -22.18 0.26 1.21
CA ILE A 129 -21.62 0.59 2.52
C ILE A 129 -22.09 1.96 2.98
N ASN A 130 -22.09 2.96 2.07
CA ASN A 130 -22.56 4.31 2.36
C ASN A 130 -24.07 4.40 2.63
N SER A 131 -24.86 3.40 2.20
CA SER A 131 -26.29 3.30 2.48
C SER A 131 -26.64 2.62 3.80
N LEU A 132 -25.65 2.08 4.53
CA LEU A 132 -25.87 1.43 5.82
C LEU A 132 -26.27 2.45 6.88
N ASP A 133 -27.18 2.06 7.75
CA ASP A 133 -27.41 2.80 8.99
C ASP A 133 -26.20 2.62 9.96
N ALA A 134 -26.19 3.40 11.03
CA ALA A 134 -25.06 3.43 11.97
C ALA A 134 -24.80 2.06 12.63
N GLU A 135 -25.85 1.29 12.91
CA GLU A 135 -25.72 -0.02 13.56
C GLU A 135 -25.10 -1.05 12.59
N ASN A 136 -25.62 -1.15 11.38
CA ASN A 136 -25.09 -2.02 10.33
C ASN A 136 -23.67 -1.62 9.94
N TYR A 137 -23.38 -0.31 9.86
CA TYR A 137 -22.02 0.18 9.58
C TYR A 137 -21.04 -0.23 10.68
N ALA A 138 -21.43 -0.16 11.95
CA ALA A 138 -20.58 -0.62 13.05
C ALA A 138 -20.29 -2.13 12.95
N GLN A 139 -21.26 -2.97 12.55
CA GLN A 139 -21.04 -4.40 12.33
C GLN A 139 -20.15 -4.65 11.11
N TYR A 140 -20.32 -3.88 10.03
CA TYR A 140 -19.44 -3.92 8.87
C TYR A 140 -17.99 -3.62 9.25
N LEU A 141 -17.72 -2.57 10.03
CA LEU A 141 -16.38 -2.24 10.51
C LEU A 141 -15.77 -3.37 11.34
N ARG A 142 -16.56 -4.00 12.23
CA ARG A 142 -16.09 -5.16 12.98
C ARG A 142 -15.72 -6.33 12.06
N TYR A 143 -16.53 -6.59 11.05
CA TYR A 143 -16.24 -7.62 10.05
C TYR A 143 -14.98 -7.29 9.27
N HIS A 144 -14.83 -6.06 8.77
CA HIS A 144 -13.63 -5.61 8.06
C HIS A 144 -12.38 -5.77 8.91
N LEU A 145 -12.38 -5.26 10.14
CA LEU A 145 -11.25 -5.39 11.07
C LEU A 145 -10.93 -6.86 11.44
N HIS A 146 -11.93 -7.74 11.44
CA HIS A 146 -11.71 -9.17 11.67
C HIS A 146 -11.08 -9.88 10.46
N THR A 147 -11.28 -9.37 9.26
CA THR A 147 -10.88 -10.04 8.01
C THR A 147 -9.68 -9.42 7.33
N CYS A 148 -9.38 -8.13 7.57
CA CYS A 148 -8.38 -7.37 6.81
C CYS A 148 -6.94 -7.91 6.92
N GLU A 149 -6.62 -8.69 7.95
CA GLU A 149 -5.30 -9.35 8.10
C GLU A 149 -5.29 -10.81 7.57
N LYS A 150 -6.38 -11.30 7.01
CA LYS A 150 -6.42 -12.65 6.43
C LYS A 150 -5.69 -12.65 5.07
N PRO A 151 -4.79 -13.61 4.82
CA PRO A 151 -4.05 -13.69 3.56
C PRO A 151 -4.94 -13.70 2.32
N GLU A 152 -6.14 -14.30 2.42
CA GLU A 152 -7.12 -14.39 1.34
C GLU A 152 -7.69 -13.03 0.94
N MET A 153 -7.62 -12.05 1.84
CA MET A 153 -8.16 -10.71 1.60
C MET A 153 -7.17 -9.77 0.92
N LEU A 154 -5.86 -10.04 1.00
CA LEU A 154 -4.82 -9.15 0.48
C LEU A 154 -4.98 -8.90 -1.02
N GLY A 155 -5.23 -9.95 -1.80
CA GLY A 155 -5.44 -9.83 -3.24
C GLY A 155 -6.75 -9.13 -3.66
N HIS A 156 -7.62 -8.82 -2.70
CA HIS A 156 -8.91 -8.16 -2.93
C HIS A 156 -8.96 -6.75 -2.31
N SER A 157 -7.83 -6.09 -2.18
CA SER A 157 -7.72 -4.73 -1.64
C SER A 157 -6.91 -3.88 -2.60
N ASN A 158 -7.38 -2.69 -2.94
CA ASN A 158 -6.59 -1.76 -3.75
C ASN A 158 -5.42 -1.18 -2.97
N HIS A 159 -5.62 -0.89 -1.70
CA HIS A 159 -4.57 -0.40 -0.84
C HIS A 159 -4.11 -1.49 0.13
N LEU A 160 -2.82 -1.79 0.05
CA LEU A 160 -2.15 -2.74 0.93
C LEU A 160 -1.31 -1.97 1.95
N LEU A 161 -1.43 -2.34 3.21
CA LEU A 161 -0.63 -1.79 4.29
C LEU A 161 0.24 -2.88 4.92
N PHE A 162 1.53 -2.65 4.93
CA PHE A 162 2.49 -3.51 5.60
C PHE A 162 3.05 -2.81 6.83
N VAL A 163 3.10 -3.53 7.93
CA VAL A 163 3.73 -3.05 9.17
C VAL A 163 4.97 -3.88 9.42
N GLY A 164 6.08 -3.21 9.71
CA GLY A 164 7.36 -3.91 9.89
C GLY A 164 8.32 -3.20 10.81
N LYS A 165 9.43 -3.88 11.06
CA LYS A 165 10.61 -3.36 11.77
C LYS A 165 11.85 -3.58 10.92
N GLN A 166 12.85 -2.75 11.12
CA GLN A 166 14.17 -3.02 10.54
C GLN A 166 14.76 -4.31 11.10
N LEU A 167 15.49 -5.06 10.23
CA LEU A 167 16.24 -6.25 10.59
C LEU A 167 17.53 -5.88 11.32
#